data_2b8c6dff4a5cecb1f6a1700bb14af8cb
#
_entry.id   2b8c6dff4a5cecb1f6a1700bb14af8cb
#
_cell.length_a   1.000
_cell.length_b   1.000
_cell.length_c   1.000
_cell.angle_alpha   90.00
_cell.angle_beta   90.00
_cell.angle_gamma   90.00
#
_symmetry.space_group_name_H-M   'P 1'
#
loop_
_entity.id
_entity.type
_entity.pdbx_description
1 polymer ?
#
loop_
_entity_poly.entity_id
_entity_poly.type
_entity_poly.pdbx_seq_one_letter_code
_entity_poly.pdbx_strand_id
1 'polypeptide(L)'
;MTAKSTLRFPVLLLTALLLASCNFPAPELARPEQPLYIPPSGPTATPLPTPTADASAWIKLGAEQIVPAGGYAFVPLAAIDESMMPLSLEIDGSQATQVNAKETLFFSLANEPSGESVDVSACLQEILNRLPADIANFTSSTPQPISAAGLEGLQTDISGSLFGEPMLGSLAVLHPDDRCFSLVGMAATPEASSLWQSTGKLAFDALLNHVRFLPNLAACQVATDSTYGFSPENPIRVGSLNLYDGIARMEAYLNTLRGPNFEEIIYSRQNPVYNKAGQIVDPYEISYAGLSKPLTLYFDLYTYESPMAPAGFTCEAAFPLQQP
;
A
#
# COMPACT_ATOMS: atom_id res chain seq x y z
N MET A 1 18.95 27.92 13.25
CA MET A 1 18.76 27.81 11.81
C MET A 1 17.84 26.63 11.60
N THR A 2 16.55 26.87 11.49
CA THR A 2 15.49 25.85 11.40
C THR A 2 15.25 25.52 9.94
N ALA A 3 15.63 24.32 9.51
CA ALA A 3 15.31 23.80 8.19
C ALA A 3 13.83 23.37 8.18
N LYS A 4 12.98 24.11 7.48
CA LYS A 4 11.62 23.68 7.15
C LYS A 4 11.70 22.58 6.09
N SER A 5 11.47 21.34 6.50
CA SER A 5 11.19 20.23 5.58
C SER A 5 9.81 20.46 4.97
N THR A 6 9.75 20.94 3.75
CA THR A 6 8.51 20.97 2.97
C THR A 6 8.30 19.57 2.37
N LEU A 7 7.47 18.77 3.03
CA LEU A 7 6.98 17.51 2.46
C LEU A 7 6.14 17.84 1.22
N ARG A 8 6.69 17.56 0.05
CA ARG A 8 5.99 17.71 -1.23
C ARG A 8 5.18 16.45 -1.44
N PHE A 9 3.88 16.49 -1.16
CA PHE A 9 2.94 15.55 -1.78
C PHE A 9 3.16 15.60 -3.29
N PRO A 10 3.26 14.46 -3.98
CA PRO A 10 3.42 14.51 -5.42
C PRO A 10 2.14 15.09 -6.03
N VAL A 11 2.26 16.28 -6.61
CA VAL A 11 1.26 16.99 -7.42
C VAL A 11 0.82 16.15 -8.65
N LEU A 12 1.40 14.98 -8.84
CA LEU A 12 1.17 14.09 -9.99
C LEU A 12 -0.25 13.47 -10.05
N LEU A 13 -0.95 13.34 -8.93
CA LEU A 13 -2.36 12.88 -8.97
C LEU A 13 -3.30 13.96 -9.54
N LEU A 14 -2.90 15.23 -9.44
CA LEU A 14 -3.75 16.35 -9.89
C LEU A 14 -3.66 16.60 -11.40
N THR A 15 -2.60 16.19 -12.08
CA THR A 15 -2.40 16.51 -13.50
C THR A 15 -3.07 15.52 -14.47
N ALA A 16 -3.41 14.33 -14.06
CA ALA A 16 -4.12 13.36 -14.91
C ALA A 16 -5.63 13.63 -15.04
N LEU A 17 -6.21 14.38 -14.11
CA LEU A 17 -7.66 14.65 -14.06
C LEU A 17 -8.13 15.89 -14.86
N LEU A 18 -7.22 16.71 -15.39
CA LEU A 18 -7.59 17.98 -16.06
C LEU A 18 -7.96 17.87 -17.55
N LEU A 19 -7.99 16.68 -18.16
CA LEU A 19 -8.24 16.53 -19.60
C LEU A 19 -9.63 15.96 -19.99
N ALA A 20 -10.54 15.69 -19.05
CA ALA A 20 -11.81 15.01 -19.34
C ALA A 20 -13.08 15.88 -19.20
N SER A 21 -13.01 17.21 -19.22
CA SER A 21 -14.20 18.05 -19.09
C SER A 21 -14.53 18.80 -20.37
N CYS A 22 -15.31 18.18 -21.26
CA CYS A 22 -16.14 18.86 -22.25
C CYS A 22 -17.17 17.89 -22.82
N ASN A 23 -18.34 17.77 -22.18
CA ASN A 23 -19.62 17.45 -22.85
C ASN A 23 -20.76 17.61 -21.86
N PHE A 24 -21.40 18.81 -21.86
CA PHE A 24 -22.68 19.03 -21.21
C PHE A 24 -23.80 18.83 -22.22
N PRO A 25 -24.80 17.97 -21.95
CA PRO A 25 -26.07 18.01 -22.71
C PRO A 25 -26.99 19.16 -22.23
N ALA A 26 -27.72 19.73 -23.19
CA ALA A 26 -28.62 20.86 -22.98
C ALA A 26 -29.84 20.48 -22.13
N PRO A 27 -30.45 21.45 -21.43
CA PRO A 27 -31.62 21.20 -20.59
C PRO A 27 -32.87 20.87 -21.38
N GLU A 28 -33.55 19.79 -21.00
CA GLU A 28 -34.81 19.33 -21.57
C GLU A 28 -35.99 20.07 -20.90
N LEU A 29 -36.89 20.58 -21.72
CA LEU A 29 -38.06 21.37 -21.32
C LEU A 29 -39.09 20.51 -20.57
N ALA A 30 -39.61 21.07 -19.50
CA ALA A 30 -40.63 20.47 -18.64
C ALA A 30 -41.89 20.00 -19.36
N ARG A 31 -42.30 18.77 -19.10
CA ARG A 31 -43.59 18.20 -19.53
C ARG A 31 -44.67 18.50 -18.48
N PRO A 32 -45.92 18.81 -18.86
CA PRO A 32 -46.99 19.12 -17.90
C PRO A 32 -47.43 17.88 -17.11
N GLU A 33 -47.71 18.12 -15.83
CA GLU A 33 -48.14 17.11 -14.86
C GLU A 33 -49.50 16.50 -15.22
N GLN A 34 -49.56 15.18 -15.23
CA GLN A 34 -50.81 14.42 -15.21
C GLN A 34 -51.31 14.19 -13.79
N PRO A 35 -52.60 14.22 -13.48
CA PRO A 35 -53.13 14.04 -12.13
C PRO A 35 -52.90 12.62 -11.64
N LEU A 36 -52.38 12.52 -10.39
CA LEU A 36 -52.11 11.26 -9.68
C LEU A 36 -53.42 10.51 -9.43
N TYR A 37 -53.55 9.32 -9.98
CA TYR A 37 -54.56 8.34 -9.57
C TYR A 37 -54.07 7.62 -8.30
N ILE A 38 -54.75 7.77 -7.16
CA ILE A 38 -54.50 7.07 -5.90
C ILE A 38 -55.42 5.85 -5.85
N PRO A 39 -54.89 4.62 -5.99
CA PRO A 39 -55.70 3.41 -5.77
C PRO A 39 -55.96 3.20 -4.28
N PRO A 40 -57.12 2.57 -3.90
CA PRO A 40 -57.47 2.33 -2.51
C PRO A 40 -56.46 1.35 -1.86
N SER A 41 -56.06 1.68 -0.62
CA SER A 41 -55.12 0.93 0.19
C SER A 41 -55.67 -0.48 0.53
N GLY A 42 -55.16 -1.49 -0.17
CA GLY A 42 -55.25 -2.89 0.26
C GLY A 42 -54.27 -3.19 1.41
N PRO A 43 -54.46 -4.30 2.12
CA PRO A 43 -53.57 -4.66 3.23
C PRO A 43 -52.14 -4.72 2.72
N THR A 44 -51.26 -3.91 3.35
CA THR A 44 -49.82 -3.88 3.08
C THR A 44 -49.20 -5.25 3.36
N ALA A 45 -48.85 -5.97 2.33
CA ALA A 45 -48.05 -7.18 2.48
C ALA A 45 -46.72 -6.80 3.18
N THR A 46 -46.46 -7.43 4.31
CA THR A 46 -45.18 -7.31 5.00
C THR A 46 -44.08 -7.72 4.00
N PRO A 47 -43.12 -6.86 3.68
CA PRO A 47 -42.07 -7.26 2.76
C PRO A 47 -41.33 -8.45 3.35
N LEU A 48 -41.23 -9.52 2.58
CA LEU A 48 -40.35 -10.65 2.88
C LEU A 48 -38.94 -10.07 3.03
N PRO A 49 -38.17 -10.46 4.08
CA PRO A 49 -36.80 -9.99 4.19
C PRO A 49 -36.06 -10.37 2.90
N THR A 50 -35.61 -9.40 2.18
CA THR A 50 -34.72 -9.59 1.01
C THR A 50 -33.50 -10.33 1.53
N PRO A 51 -33.12 -11.49 0.97
CA PRO A 51 -31.88 -12.14 1.38
C PRO A 51 -30.76 -11.13 1.21
N THR A 52 -30.07 -10.81 2.29
CA THR A 52 -28.85 -9.98 2.25
C THR A 52 -27.88 -10.76 1.39
N ALA A 53 -27.63 -10.30 0.17
CA ALA A 53 -26.62 -10.88 -0.69
C ALA A 53 -25.30 -10.90 0.09
N ASP A 54 -24.60 -12.02 0.06
CA ASP A 54 -23.29 -12.13 0.70
C ASP A 54 -22.33 -11.17 -0.03
N ALA A 55 -22.09 -10.02 0.59
CA ALA A 55 -21.31 -8.94 0.01
C ALA A 55 -19.85 -9.37 -0.28
N SER A 56 -19.38 -10.44 0.38
CA SER A 56 -18.06 -11.02 0.11
C SER A 56 -17.95 -11.60 -1.31
N ALA A 57 -19.07 -11.94 -1.95
CA ALA A 57 -19.08 -12.47 -3.32
C ALA A 57 -18.71 -11.43 -4.38
N TRP A 58 -18.74 -10.13 -4.06
CA TRP A 58 -18.51 -9.03 -5.00
C TRP A 58 -17.09 -8.48 -4.97
N ILE A 59 -16.31 -8.87 -3.97
CA ILE A 59 -14.93 -8.44 -3.82
C ILE A 59 -14.01 -9.55 -4.30
N LYS A 60 -13.20 -9.25 -5.32
CA LYS A 60 -12.13 -10.15 -5.76
C LYS A 60 -10.79 -9.60 -5.28
N LEU A 61 -10.05 -10.46 -4.62
CA LEU A 61 -8.69 -10.18 -4.16
C LEU A 61 -7.67 -10.58 -5.22
N GLY A 62 -6.60 -9.80 -5.32
CA GLY A 62 -5.43 -10.08 -6.17
C GLY A 62 -4.39 -10.94 -5.45
N ALA A 63 -3.19 -11.00 -6.01
CA ALA A 63 -2.03 -11.58 -5.33
C ALA A 63 -1.46 -10.59 -4.31
N GLU A 64 -0.94 -11.10 -3.19
CA GLU A 64 -0.29 -10.27 -2.18
C GLU A 64 0.82 -9.41 -2.80
N GLN A 65 0.89 -8.15 -2.40
CA GLN A 65 1.89 -7.18 -2.80
C GLN A 65 2.69 -6.76 -1.57
N ILE A 66 4.00 -6.63 -1.76
CA ILE A 66 4.90 -6.11 -0.73
C ILE A 66 5.21 -4.65 -1.06
N VAL A 67 5.14 -3.77 -0.05
CA VAL A 67 5.56 -2.37 -0.12
C VAL A 67 6.80 -2.22 0.76
N PRO A 68 8.02 -2.43 0.20
CA PRO A 68 9.24 -2.58 0.99
C PRO A 68 9.55 -1.32 1.81
N ALA A 69 9.53 -0.15 1.20
CA ALA A 69 9.81 1.12 1.89
C ALA A 69 8.76 1.45 2.97
N GLY A 70 7.54 0.93 2.82
CA GLY A 70 6.49 1.03 3.84
C GLY A 70 6.59 -0.01 4.94
N GLY A 71 7.30 -1.11 4.73
CA GLY A 71 7.40 -2.19 5.72
C GLY A 71 6.10 -2.95 5.94
N TYR A 72 5.27 -3.08 4.93
CA TYR A 72 4.04 -3.85 4.99
C TYR A 72 3.78 -4.62 3.70
N ALA A 73 2.91 -5.60 3.80
CA ALA A 73 2.32 -6.29 2.68
C ALA A 73 0.80 -6.23 2.78
N PHE A 74 0.12 -6.30 1.66
CA PHE A 74 -1.33 -6.31 1.60
C PHE A 74 -1.82 -7.09 0.39
N VAL A 75 -3.08 -7.52 0.43
CA VAL A 75 -3.72 -8.14 -0.72
C VAL A 75 -4.58 -7.09 -1.42
N PRO A 76 -4.20 -6.64 -2.62
CA PRO A 76 -4.95 -5.63 -3.35
C PRO A 76 -6.31 -6.16 -3.82
N LEU A 77 -7.24 -5.26 -4.05
CA LEU A 77 -8.50 -5.58 -4.72
C LEU A 77 -8.24 -5.73 -6.22
N ALA A 78 -8.57 -6.88 -6.78
CA ALA A 78 -8.51 -7.10 -8.24
C ALA A 78 -9.74 -6.50 -8.93
N ALA A 79 -10.92 -6.68 -8.34
CA ALA A 79 -12.17 -6.10 -8.81
C ALA A 79 -13.17 -5.97 -7.66
N ILE A 80 -14.12 -5.05 -7.80
CA ILE A 80 -15.24 -4.83 -6.87
C ILE A 80 -16.54 -4.67 -7.63
N ASP A 81 -17.65 -4.91 -6.92
CA ASP A 81 -19.05 -4.86 -7.36
C ASP A 81 -19.46 -5.97 -8.36
N GLU A 82 -20.77 -5.99 -8.68
CA GLU A 82 -21.35 -6.98 -9.58
C GLU A 82 -20.85 -6.84 -11.03
N SER A 83 -20.42 -5.64 -11.44
CA SER A 83 -19.86 -5.38 -12.77
C SER A 83 -18.40 -5.84 -12.89
N MET A 84 -17.80 -6.33 -11.80
CA MET A 84 -16.38 -6.71 -11.73
C MET A 84 -15.45 -5.61 -12.21
N MET A 85 -15.71 -4.39 -11.77
CA MET A 85 -14.93 -3.21 -12.14
C MET A 85 -13.49 -3.36 -11.62
N PRO A 86 -12.49 -3.39 -12.53
CA PRO A 86 -11.10 -3.53 -12.14
C PRO A 86 -10.61 -2.27 -11.40
N LEU A 87 -9.66 -2.49 -10.48
CA LEU A 87 -8.91 -1.41 -9.85
C LEU A 87 -7.48 -1.39 -10.40
N SER A 88 -7.01 -0.21 -10.78
CA SER A 88 -5.59 0.03 -10.99
C SER A 88 -4.87 0.03 -9.65
N LEU A 89 -3.64 -0.46 -9.63
CA LEU A 89 -2.74 -0.41 -8.47
C LEU A 89 -1.48 0.36 -8.86
N GLU A 90 -1.11 1.32 -8.04
CA GLU A 90 0.15 2.03 -8.10
C GLU A 90 0.85 1.93 -6.74
N ILE A 91 2.15 1.63 -6.75
CA ILE A 91 3.00 1.61 -5.54
C ILE A 91 4.11 2.63 -5.76
N ASP A 92 4.20 3.62 -4.87
CA ASP A 92 5.22 4.65 -4.87
C ASP A 92 5.79 4.81 -3.45
N GLY A 93 7.07 4.53 -3.30
CA GLY A 93 7.76 4.55 -2.00
C GLY A 93 7.05 3.71 -0.95
N SER A 94 6.61 4.33 0.14
CA SER A 94 5.89 3.70 1.26
C SER A 94 4.37 3.62 1.08
N GLN A 95 3.85 4.06 -0.07
CA GLN A 95 2.43 4.19 -0.35
C GLN A 95 1.98 3.23 -1.45
N ALA A 96 0.77 2.69 -1.31
CA ALA A 96 0.07 1.98 -2.36
C ALA A 96 -1.30 2.63 -2.58
N THR A 97 -1.68 2.86 -3.83
CA THR A 97 -2.95 3.48 -4.19
C THR A 97 -3.72 2.59 -5.15
N GLN A 98 -5.02 2.41 -4.88
CA GLN A 98 -5.93 1.73 -5.78
C GLN A 98 -7.09 2.65 -6.17
N VAL A 99 -7.40 2.67 -7.46
CA VAL A 99 -8.48 3.49 -8.01
C VAL A 99 -9.29 2.66 -9.00
N ASN A 100 -10.62 2.74 -8.94
CA ASN A 100 -11.46 2.07 -9.91
C ASN A 100 -11.45 2.79 -11.27
N ALA A 101 -11.82 2.08 -12.33
CA ALA A 101 -11.77 2.59 -13.71
C ALA A 101 -12.65 3.86 -13.96
N LYS A 102 -13.61 4.15 -13.08
CA LYS A 102 -14.44 5.36 -13.13
C LYS A 102 -13.91 6.49 -12.26
N GLU A 103 -12.81 6.27 -11.54
CA GLU A 103 -12.22 7.25 -10.61
C GLU A 103 -13.19 7.74 -9.53
N THR A 104 -14.14 6.89 -9.13
CA THR A 104 -15.15 7.20 -8.10
C THR A 104 -14.89 6.55 -6.76
N LEU A 105 -14.03 5.53 -6.73
CA LEU A 105 -13.56 4.86 -5.51
C LEU A 105 -12.03 4.90 -5.47
N PHE A 106 -11.51 5.34 -4.31
CA PHE A 106 -10.09 5.51 -4.07
C PHE A 106 -9.72 4.83 -2.75
N PHE A 107 -8.59 4.13 -2.75
CA PHE A 107 -7.99 3.56 -1.55
C PHE A 107 -6.50 3.88 -1.55
N SER A 108 -5.99 4.35 -0.41
CA SER A 108 -4.57 4.65 -0.22
C SER A 108 -4.10 4.03 1.08
N LEU A 109 -3.07 3.22 0.99
CA LEU A 109 -2.35 2.64 2.11
C LEU A 109 -0.98 3.30 2.19
N ALA A 110 -0.60 3.79 3.35
CA ALA A 110 0.73 4.35 3.58
C ALA A 110 1.23 3.95 4.97
N ASN A 111 2.53 3.73 5.10
CA ASN A 111 3.16 3.46 6.38
C ASN A 111 4.45 4.29 6.49
N GLU A 112 4.33 5.45 7.12
CA GLU A 112 5.39 6.45 7.21
C GLU A 112 6.03 6.43 8.60
N PRO A 113 7.29 6.87 8.75
CA PRO A 113 7.87 7.10 10.07
C PRO A 113 6.99 8.02 10.91
N SER A 114 6.74 7.66 12.16
CA SER A 114 5.81 8.39 13.03
C SER A 114 6.31 9.78 13.45
N GLY A 115 7.56 10.12 13.16
CA GLY A 115 8.14 11.40 13.55
C GLY A 115 8.09 11.62 15.06
N GLU A 116 7.28 12.59 15.50
CA GLU A 116 7.05 12.89 16.93
C GLU A 116 5.80 12.15 17.48
N SER A 117 5.06 11.43 16.65
CA SER A 117 3.85 10.70 17.04
C SER A 117 4.21 9.45 17.83
N VAL A 118 3.86 9.43 19.10
CA VAL A 118 4.26 8.38 20.06
C VAL A 118 3.20 7.27 20.21
N ASP A 119 2.02 7.46 19.62
CA ASP A 119 0.91 6.50 19.70
C ASP A 119 -0.07 6.67 18.53
N VAL A 120 -1.02 5.75 18.44
CA VAL A 120 -2.03 5.71 17.38
C VAL A 120 -2.92 6.97 17.34
N SER A 121 -3.17 7.62 18.48
CA SER A 121 -4.00 8.83 18.53
C SER A 121 -3.25 10.03 17.93
N ALA A 122 -1.96 10.16 18.22
CA ALA A 122 -1.10 11.16 17.63
C ALA A 122 -0.97 10.96 16.11
N CYS A 123 -0.79 9.72 15.66
CA CYS A 123 -0.79 9.38 14.23
C CYS A 123 -2.11 9.77 13.55
N LEU A 124 -3.24 9.44 14.16
CA LEU A 124 -4.56 9.81 13.62
C LEU A 124 -4.70 11.33 13.46
N GLN A 125 -4.32 12.10 14.49
CA GLN A 125 -4.40 13.56 14.42
C GLN A 125 -3.50 14.16 13.35
N GLU A 126 -2.30 13.64 13.18
CA GLU A 126 -1.37 14.09 12.15
C GLU A 126 -1.98 13.88 10.74
N ILE A 127 -2.57 12.70 10.48
CA ILE A 127 -3.18 12.40 9.20
C ILE A 127 -4.44 13.24 8.98
N LEU A 128 -5.31 13.37 10.00
CA LEU A 128 -6.50 14.22 9.93
C LEU A 128 -6.16 15.69 9.67
N ASN A 129 -5.02 16.19 10.15
CA ASN A 129 -4.57 17.55 9.87
C ASN A 129 -4.03 17.74 8.44
N ARG A 130 -3.59 16.66 7.78
CA ARG A 130 -3.10 16.68 6.38
C ARG A 130 -4.21 16.58 5.35
N LEU A 131 -5.22 15.73 5.58
CA LEU A 131 -6.31 15.47 4.64
C LEU A 131 -7.11 16.72 4.20
N PRO A 132 -7.42 17.71 5.07
CA PRO A 132 -8.22 18.87 4.67
C PRO A 132 -7.59 19.76 3.60
N ALA A 133 -6.31 19.63 3.33
CA ALA A 133 -5.66 20.44 2.28
C ALA A 133 -6.29 20.25 0.89
N ASP A 134 -6.82 19.06 0.62
CA ASP A 134 -7.35 18.68 -0.68
C ASP A 134 -8.89 18.46 -0.68
N ILE A 135 -9.53 18.49 0.51
CA ILE A 135 -10.94 18.19 0.70
C ILE A 135 -11.68 19.41 1.26
N ALA A 136 -12.57 20.01 0.47
CA ALA A 136 -13.39 21.12 0.95
C ALA A 136 -14.46 20.63 1.95
N ASN A 137 -14.79 21.44 2.96
CA ASN A 137 -15.77 21.12 4.00
C ASN A 137 -15.50 19.78 4.71
N PHE A 138 -14.23 19.46 4.92
CA PHE A 138 -13.81 18.23 5.56
C PHE A 138 -14.38 18.11 6.98
N THR A 139 -14.91 16.94 7.30
CA THR A 139 -15.33 16.55 8.64
C THR A 139 -14.95 15.10 8.93
N SER A 140 -14.71 14.79 10.21
CA SER A 140 -14.48 13.43 10.67
C SER A 140 -15.42 13.10 11.83
N SER A 141 -15.83 11.84 11.94
CA SER A 141 -16.59 11.35 13.08
C SER A 141 -15.71 11.13 14.32
N THR A 142 -16.32 10.83 15.45
CA THR A 142 -15.58 10.39 16.65
C THR A 142 -14.84 9.08 16.33
N PRO A 143 -13.52 9.00 16.54
CA PRO A 143 -12.75 7.78 16.30
C PRO A 143 -13.25 6.61 17.12
N GLN A 144 -13.29 5.43 16.53
CA GLN A 144 -13.65 4.17 17.17
C GLN A 144 -12.43 3.24 17.21
N PRO A 145 -12.25 2.46 18.29
CA PRO A 145 -11.18 1.48 18.36
C PRO A 145 -11.42 0.35 17.35
N ILE A 146 -10.35 -0.10 16.73
CA ILE A 146 -10.34 -1.27 15.83
C ILE A 146 -9.17 -2.18 16.18
N SER A 147 -9.21 -3.43 15.71
CA SER A 147 -8.06 -4.33 15.74
C SER A 147 -7.85 -4.89 14.33
N ALA A 148 -6.65 -4.72 13.79
CA ALA A 148 -6.26 -5.20 12.46
C ALA A 148 -4.79 -5.55 12.43
N ALA A 149 -4.40 -6.55 11.64
CA ALA A 149 -3.01 -7.00 11.51
C ALA A 149 -2.32 -7.33 12.86
N GLY A 150 -3.10 -7.74 13.88
CA GLY A 150 -2.61 -8.03 15.24
C GLY A 150 -2.29 -6.79 16.09
N LEU A 151 -2.66 -5.59 15.65
CA LEU A 151 -2.48 -4.33 16.36
C LEU A 151 -3.82 -3.69 16.71
N GLU A 152 -3.86 -2.96 17.83
CA GLU A 152 -4.93 -2.04 18.15
C GLU A 152 -4.76 -0.73 17.36
N GLY A 153 -5.88 -0.18 16.88
CA GLY A 153 -5.91 1.01 16.06
C GLY A 153 -7.14 1.87 16.28
N LEU A 154 -7.26 2.90 15.46
CA LEU A 154 -8.41 3.81 15.44
C LEU A 154 -8.96 3.92 14.02
N GLN A 155 -10.28 3.98 13.90
CA GLN A 155 -10.97 4.27 12.65
C GLN A 155 -11.96 5.42 12.84
N THR A 156 -12.07 6.28 11.84
CA THR A 156 -13.06 7.34 11.78
C THR A 156 -13.67 7.43 10.39
N ASP A 157 -14.93 7.80 10.29
CA ASP A 157 -15.53 8.14 9.01
C ASP A 157 -15.16 9.58 8.65
N ILE A 158 -14.95 9.82 7.37
CA ILE A 158 -14.58 11.11 6.82
C ILE A 158 -15.57 11.53 5.75
N SER A 159 -15.85 12.83 5.66
CA SER A 159 -16.73 13.39 4.62
C SER A 159 -16.30 14.79 4.24
N GLY A 160 -16.76 15.23 3.06
CA GLY A 160 -16.46 16.55 2.52
C GLY A 160 -16.84 16.66 1.06
N SER A 161 -16.06 17.43 0.32
CA SER A 161 -16.18 17.55 -1.13
C SER A 161 -14.80 17.49 -1.77
N LEU A 162 -14.64 16.63 -2.75
CA LEU A 162 -13.41 16.46 -3.53
C LEU A 162 -13.73 16.82 -4.99
N PHE A 163 -12.99 17.78 -5.56
CA PHE A 163 -13.23 18.34 -6.92
C PHE A 163 -14.65 18.84 -7.18
N GLY A 164 -15.35 19.30 -6.13
CA GLY A 164 -16.72 19.77 -6.22
C GLY A 164 -17.79 18.69 -6.03
N GLU A 165 -17.43 17.42 -6.03
CA GLU A 165 -18.32 16.30 -5.79
C GLU A 165 -18.40 15.92 -4.30
N PRO A 166 -19.55 15.47 -3.78
CA PRO A 166 -19.66 14.92 -2.44
C PRO A 166 -18.69 13.77 -2.25
N MET A 167 -18.05 13.73 -1.07
CA MET A 167 -17.14 12.67 -0.69
C MET A 167 -17.54 12.05 0.65
N LEU A 168 -17.55 10.73 0.70
CA LEU A 168 -17.71 9.94 1.92
C LEU A 168 -16.68 8.81 1.95
N GLY A 169 -16.12 8.54 3.12
CA GLY A 169 -15.07 7.53 3.26
C GLY A 169 -14.78 7.15 4.71
N SER A 170 -13.73 6.40 4.90
CA SER A 170 -13.18 6.07 6.22
C SER A 170 -11.66 6.15 6.20
N LEU A 171 -11.10 6.45 7.36
CA LEU A 171 -9.68 6.42 7.67
C LEU A 171 -9.45 5.43 8.81
N ALA A 172 -8.57 4.44 8.62
CA ALA A 172 -8.04 3.59 9.68
C ALA A 172 -6.56 3.90 9.91
N VAL A 173 -6.15 3.91 11.16
CA VAL A 173 -4.76 4.16 11.56
C VAL A 173 -4.32 3.07 12.54
N LEU A 174 -3.14 2.50 12.29
CA LEU A 174 -2.43 1.58 13.15
C LEU A 174 -1.04 2.16 13.45
N HIS A 175 -0.43 1.74 14.55
CA HIS A 175 0.90 2.21 14.93
C HIS A 175 1.85 1.00 15.07
N PRO A 176 2.38 0.48 13.94
CA PRO A 176 3.39 -0.57 13.99
C PRO A 176 4.76 0.03 14.35
N ASP A 177 5.30 -0.39 15.49
CA ASP A 177 6.60 0.05 16.00
C ASP A 177 6.70 1.60 16.09
N ASP A 178 7.59 2.22 15.31
CA ASP A 178 7.82 3.68 15.23
C ASP A 178 7.23 4.31 13.96
N ARG A 179 6.17 3.70 13.39
CA ARG A 179 5.54 4.14 12.14
C ARG A 179 4.06 4.38 12.31
N CYS A 180 3.53 5.24 11.47
CA CYS A 180 2.10 5.49 11.34
C CYS A 180 1.58 4.83 10.06
N PHE A 181 0.88 3.72 10.20
CA PHE A 181 0.15 3.14 9.08
C PHE A 181 -1.22 3.78 8.95
N SER A 182 -1.61 4.13 7.74
CA SER A 182 -2.94 4.62 7.41
C SER A 182 -3.53 3.88 6.21
N LEU A 183 -4.81 3.58 6.29
CA LEU A 183 -5.64 3.23 5.15
C LEU A 183 -6.73 4.28 5.04
N VAL A 184 -6.74 5.03 3.95
CA VAL A 184 -7.79 5.96 3.56
C VAL A 184 -8.58 5.31 2.44
N GLY A 185 -9.90 5.23 2.58
CA GLY A 185 -10.80 4.83 1.50
C GLY A 185 -11.89 5.86 1.35
N MET A 186 -12.28 6.19 0.11
CA MET A 186 -13.35 7.15 -0.15
C MET A 186 -14.06 6.89 -1.47
N ALA A 187 -15.33 7.29 -1.50
CA ALA A 187 -16.09 7.51 -2.72
C ALA A 187 -16.23 9.02 -2.96
N ALA A 188 -15.99 9.47 -4.20
CA ALA A 188 -16.15 10.86 -4.62
C ALA A 188 -16.98 10.90 -5.90
N THR A 189 -18.29 11.17 -5.76
CA THR A 189 -19.29 11.14 -6.84
C THR A 189 -20.60 11.71 -6.30
N PRO A 190 -21.55 12.16 -7.13
CA PRO A 190 -22.90 12.56 -6.67
C PRO A 190 -23.57 11.52 -5.79
N GLU A 191 -23.33 10.23 -6.03
CA GLU A 191 -23.85 9.09 -5.27
C GLU A 191 -22.89 8.56 -4.20
N ALA A 192 -21.91 9.37 -3.74
CA ALA A 192 -20.84 8.94 -2.82
C ALA A 192 -21.35 8.16 -1.60
N SER A 193 -22.47 8.61 -0.99
CA SER A 193 -23.02 7.96 0.18
C SER A 193 -23.51 6.52 -0.12
N SER A 194 -24.28 6.33 -1.20
CA SER A 194 -24.75 4.99 -1.56
C SER A 194 -23.62 4.08 -2.04
N LEU A 195 -22.70 4.59 -2.84
CA LEU A 195 -21.55 3.83 -3.33
C LEU A 195 -20.63 3.41 -2.17
N TRP A 196 -20.35 4.31 -1.23
CA TRP A 196 -19.54 4.00 -0.07
C TRP A 196 -20.19 2.93 0.82
N GLN A 197 -21.48 3.11 1.16
CA GLN A 197 -22.19 2.18 2.04
C GLN A 197 -22.40 0.79 1.43
N SER A 198 -22.67 0.71 0.12
CA SER A 198 -22.94 -0.56 -0.54
C SER A 198 -21.66 -1.33 -0.91
N THR A 199 -20.58 -0.64 -1.22
CA THR A 199 -19.39 -1.23 -1.86
C THR A 199 -18.10 -0.76 -1.23
N GLY A 200 -17.90 0.55 -1.08
CA GLY A 200 -16.63 1.13 -0.66
C GLY A 200 -16.20 0.69 0.73
N LYS A 201 -17.13 0.65 1.70
CA LYS A 201 -16.85 0.21 3.08
C LYS A 201 -16.41 -1.25 3.13
N LEU A 202 -17.05 -2.12 2.36
CA LEU A 202 -16.69 -3.54 2.30
C LEU A 202 -15.31 -3.75 1.68
N ALA A 203 -15.00 -2.99 0.64
CA ALA A 203 -13.70 -2.99 -0.01
C ALA A 203 -12.60 -2.48 0.94
N PHE A 204 -12.88 -1.41 1.69
CA PHE A 204 -12.02 -0.86 2.72
C PHE A 204 -11.73 -1.90 3.82
N ASP A 205 -12.75 -2.55 4.34
CA ASP A 205 -12.60 -3.59 5.37
C ASP A 205 -11.82 -4.80 4.84
N ALA A 206 -12.04 -5.18 3.58
CA ALA A 206 -11.29 -6.26 2.94
C ALA A 206 -9.79 -5.91 2.84
N LEU A 207 -9.45 -4.69 2.41
CA LEU A 207 -8.04 -4.23 2.39
C LEU A 207 -7.44 -4.25 3.78
N LEU A 208 -8.10 -3.66 4.77
CA LEU A 208 -7.60 -3.57 6.14
C LEU A 208 -7.35 -4.95 6.76
N ASN A 209 -8.23 -5.92 6.51
CA ASN A 209 -8.10 -7.28 7.03
C ASN A 209 -7.00 -8.11 6.37
N HIS A 210 -6.47 -7.66 5.23
CA HIS A 210 -5.41 -8.34 4.51
C HIS A 210 -4.09 -7.54 4.50
N VAL A 211 -3.93 -6.60 5.43
CA VAL A 211 -2.66 -5.96 5.72
C VAL A 211 -1.88 -6.82 6.71
N ARG A 212 -0.59 -6.93 6.51
CA ARG A 212 0.34 -7.44 7.53
C ARG A 212 1.60 -6.58 7.55
N PHE A 213 2.13 -6.35 8.73
CA PHE A 213 3.40 -5.66 8.89
C PHE A 213 4.54 -6.66 8.81
N LEU A 214 5.63 -6.23 8.19
CA LEU A 214 6.80 -7.06 8.01
C LEU A 214 7.69 -6.86 9.24
N PRO A 215 8.08 -7.92 9.95
CA PRO A 215 8.90 -7.76 11.15
C PRO A 215 10.27 -7.17 10.80
N ASN A 216 10.71 -6.20 11.60
CA ASN A 216 12.04 -5.58 11.55
C ASN A 216 12.44 -4.89 10.23
N LEU A 217 11.53 -4.15 9.63
CA LEU A 217 11.89 -3.23 8.55
C LEU A 217 12.42 -1.87 9.06
N ALA A 218 12.54 -1.69 10.37
CA ALA A 218 12.84 -0.40 10.98
C ALA A 218 14.27 0.10 10.72
N ALA A 219 15.22 -0.71 10.33
CA ALA A 219 16.57 -0.22 10.03
C ALA A 219 17.31 -1.14 9.05
N CYS A 220 17.96 -0.54 8.07
CA CYS A 220 19.01 -1.18 7.31
C CYS A 220 20.12 -1.65 8.28
N GLN A 221 20.22 -2.95 8.50
CA GLN A 221 21.31 -3.52 9.29
C GLN A 221 22.51 -3.75 8.37
N VAL A 222 23.66 -3.22 8.78
CA VAL A 222 24.93 -3.44 8.09
C VAL A 222 25.74 -4.48 8.86
N ALA A 223 26.25 -5.48 8.15
CA ALA A 223 27.09 -6.51 8.74
C ALA A 223 28.40 -5.92 9.32
N THR A 224 28.73 -6.34 10.53
CA THR A 224 30.01 -6.00 11.17
C THR A 224 31.14 -6.89 10.69
N ASP A 225 30.82 -8.09 10.18
CA ASP A 225 31.78 -9.00 9.57
C ASP A 225 32.08 -8.55 8.13
N SER A 226 33.31 -8.15 7.89
CA SER A 226 33.77 -7.68 6.58
C SER A 226 33.81 -8.77 5.50
N THR A 227 33.63 -10.04 5.84
CA THR A 227 33.56 -11.15 4.88
C THR A 227 32.15 -11.46 4.43
N TYR A 228 31.14 -10.95 5.15
CA TYR A 228 29.73 -11.19 4.85
C TYR A 228 29.36 -10.69 3.44
N GLY A 229 28.89 -11.59 2.60
CA GLY A 229 28.59 -11.32 1.20
C GLY A 229 29.82 -11.28 0.27
N PHE A 230 31.03 -11.06 0.78
CA PHE A 230 32.24 -10.95 -0.05
C PHE A 230 33.04 -12.26 -0.17
N SER A 231 32.62 -13.30 0.53
CA SER A 231 33.27 -14.61 0.49
C SER A 231 32.25 -15.70 0.18
N PRO A 232 32.60 -16.69 -0.68
CA PRO A 232 31.75 -17.86 -0.88
C PRO A 232 31.56 -18.71 0.40
N GLU A 233 32.42 -18.54 1.41
CA GLU A 233 32.32 -19.19 2.73
C GLU A 233 31.34 -18.46 3.67
N ASN A 234 31.05 -17.17 3.38
CA ASN A 234 30.12 -16.35 4.17
C ASN A 234 29.16 -15.57 3.23
N PRO A 235 28.33 -16.30 2.46
CA PRO A 235 27.42 -15.70 1.50
C PRO A 235 26.21 -15.04 2.19
N ILE A 236 25.53 -14.16 1.47
CA ILE A 236 24.23 -13.62 1.86
C ILE A 236 23.18 -14.73 1.65
N ARG A 237 22.53 -15.19 2.74
CA ARG A 237 21.58 -16.30 2.71
C ARG A 237 20.16 -15.79 2.54
N VAL A 238 19.67 -15.83 1.32
CA VAL A 238 18.34 -15.35 0.96
C VAL A 238 17.36 -16.46 0.60
N GLY A 239 17.78 -17.71 0.71
CA GLY A 239 17.05 -18.88 0.24
C GLY A 239 15.70 -19.11 0.91
N SER A 240 14.96 -20.07 0.40
CA SER A 240 13.67 -20.50 0.92
C SER A 240 13.57 -22.02 0.87
N LEU A 241 12.55 -22.57 1.54
CA LEU A 241 12.24 -24.00 1.43
C LEU A 241 11.79 -24.39 -0.01
N ASN A 242 11.33 -23.41 -0.78
CA ASN A 242 11.00 -23.59 -2.20
C ASN A 242 12.21 -23.21 -3.06
N LEU A 243 12.79 -24.17 -3.72
CA LEU A 243 13.98 -24.01 -4.59
C LEU A 243 13.79 -22.98 -5.72
N TYR A 244 12.56 -22.68 -6.10
CA TYR A 244 12.29 -21.71 -7.16
C TYR A 244 12.22 -20.26 -6.71
N ASP A 245 12.11 -20.01 -5.39
CA ASP A 245 11.96 -18.66 -4.85
C ASP A 245 13.31 -17.93 -4.66
N GLY A 246 14.41 -18.67 -4.61
CA GLY A 246 15.74 -18.13 -4.29
C GLY A 246 16.15 -16.96 -5.19
N ILE A 247 15.86 -17.03 -6.49
CA ILE A 247 16.20 -15.96 -7.45
C ILE A 247 15.35 -14.71 -7.17
N ALA A 248 14.03 -14.85 -7.03
CA ALA A 248 13.15 -13.71 -6.75
C ALA A 248 13.49 -13.04 -5.41
N ARG A 249 13.86 -13.81 -4.40
CA ARG A 249 14.29 -13.31 -3.09
C ARG A 249 15.62 -12.56 -3.17
N MET A 250 16.58 -13.07 -3.93
CA MET A 250 17.84 -12.40 -4.20
C MET A 250 17.62 -11.08 -4.97
N GLU A 251 16.75 -11.07 -5.99
CA GLU A 251 16.39 -9.85 -6.69
C GLU A 251 15.74 -8.81 -5.75
N ALA A 252 14.81 -9.23 -4.89
CA ALA A 252 14.21 -8.36 -3.88
C ALA A 252 15.26 -7.79 -2.92
N TYR A 253 16.26 -8.59 -2.53
CA TYR A 253 17.40 -8.11 -1.74
C TYR A 253 18.22 -7.06 -2.52
N LEU A 254 18.64 -7.37 -3.75
CA LEU A 254 19.47 -6.48 -4.55
C LEU A 254 18.76 -5.17 -4.92
N ASN A 255 17.46 -5.22 -5.16
CA ASN A 255 16.66 -4.03 -5.44
C ASN A 255 16.57 -3.07 -4.23
N THR A 256 16.74 -3.59 -3.00
CA THR A 256 16.75 -2.80 -1.76
C THR A 256 18.17 -2.33 -1.39
N LEU A 257 19.21 -3.04 -1.85
CA LEU A 257 20.60 -2.69 -1.54
C LEU A 257 21.01 -1.37 -2.24
N ARG A 258 21.79 -0.55 -1.56
CA ARG A 258 22.32 0.72 -2.07
C ARG A 258 23.82 0.81 -1.83
N GLY A 259 24.50 1.59 -2.63
CA GLY A 259 25.88 2.00 -2.36
C GLY A 259 26.01 2.82 -1.06
N PRO A 260 27.23 3.17 -0.65
CA PRO A 260 27.48 3.84 0.64
C PRO A 260 26.81 5.22 0.77
N ASN A 261 26.53 5.90 -0.33
CA ASN A 261 25.83 7.19 -0.35
C ASN A 261 24.44 7.09 -1.00
N PHE A 262 23.77 5.94 -0.83
CA PHE A 262 22.45 5.64 -1.41
C PHE A 262 22.41 5.52 -2.95
N GLU A 263 23.55 5.28 -3.59
CA GLU A 263 23.58 5.04 -5.03
C GLU A 263 22.81 3.75 -5.37
N GLU A 264 22.07 3.78 -6.46
CA GLU A 264 21.46 2.58 -7.05
C GLU A 264 22.54 1.61 -7.50
N ILE A 265 22.32 0.33 -7.28
CA ILE A 265 23.24 -0.71 -7.72
C ILE A 265 22.81 -1.27 -9.07
N ILE A 266 23.81 -1.62 -9.88
CA ILE A 266 23.64 -2.40 -11.11
C ILE A 266 24.30 -3.74 -10.85
N TYR A 267 23.64 -4.84 -11.21
CA TYR A 267 24.16 -6.18 -10.94
C TYR A 267 24.03 -7.12 -12.12
N SER A 268 24.93 -8.09 -12.19
CA SER A 268 24.88 -9.18 -13.16
C SER A 268 25.30 -10.50 -12.51
N ARG A 269 24.49 -11.55 -12.75
CA ARG A 269 24.77 -12.89 -12.26
C ARG A 269 25.96 -13.50 -13.00
N GLN A 270 26.86 -14.14 -12.23
CA GLN A 270 27.99 -14.90 -12.74
C GLN A 270 27.68 -16.42 -12.65
N ASN A 271 28.61 -17.26 -13.14
CA ASN A 271 28.48 -18.69 -13.01
C ASN A 271 28.56 -19.13 -11.54
N PRO A 272 27.68 -20.02 -11.08
CA PRO A 272 27.72 -20.56 -9.73
C PRO A 272 29.08 -21.20 -9.40
N VAL A 273 29.48 -21.07 -8.15
CA VAL A 273 30.71 -21.67 -7.62
C VAL A 273 30.39 -22.55 -6.42
N TYR A 274 31.34 -23.40 -6.02
CA TYR A 274 31.22 -24.18 -4.79
C TYR A 274 32.08 -23.58 -3.69
N ASN A 275 31.52 -23.44 -2.50
CA ASN A 275 32.32 -23.10 -1.33
C ASN A 275 33.12 -24.34 -0.83
N LYS A 276 33.96 -24.16 0.19
CA LYS A 276 34.79 -25.26 0.76
C LYS A 276 33.95 -26.38 1.36
N ALA A 277 32.72 -26.13 1.75
CA ALA A 277 31.78 -27.13 2.24
C ALA A 277 31.05 -27.89 1.12
N GLY A 278 31.32 -27.55 -0.16
CA GLY A 278 30.68 -28.16 -1.31
C GLY A 278 29.24 -27.62 -1.60
N GLN A 279 28.88 -26.51 -0.97
CA GLN A 279 27.58 -25.86 -1.21
C GLN A 279 27.69 -24.93 -2.42
N ILE A 280 26.62 -24.88 -3.21
CA ILE A 280 26.50 -23.97 -4.35
C ILE A 280 26.23 -22.57 -3.84
N VAL A 281 26.99 -21.59 -4.33
CA VAL A 281 26.76 -20.17 -4.11
C VAL A 281 26.78 -19.43 -5.45
N ASP A 282 25.94 -18.42 -5.57
CA ASP A 282 25.77 -17.64 -6.78
C ASP A 282 26.49 -16.28 -6.65
N PRO A 283 27.59 -16.04 -7.40
CA PRO A 283 28.26 -14.75 -7.40
C PRO A 283 27.51 -13.77 -8.30
N TYR A 284 27.43 -12.53 -7.83
CA TYR A 284 26.89 -11.38 -8.56
C TYR A 284 27.95 -10.29 -8.62
N GLU A 285 28.23 -9.82 -9.81
CA GLU A 285 29.03 -8.62 -10.00
C GLU A 285 28.17 -7.38 -9.76
N ILE A 286 28.61 -6.50 -8.87
CA ILE A 286 27.88 -5.33 -8.42
C ILE A 286 28.67 -4.08 -8.79
N SER A 287 27.98 -3.08 -9.35
CA SER A 287 28.52 -1.75 -9.57
C SER A 287 27.53 -0.66 -9.16
N TYR A 288 28.02 0.52 -8.86
CA TYR A 288 27.23 1.72 -8.57
C TYR A 288 28.03 2.99 -8.94
N ALA A 289 27.37 4.14 -9.01
CA ALA A 289 28.01 5.40 -9.37
C ALA A 289 29.15 5.73 -8.40
N GLY A 290 30.34 6.01 -8.92
CA GLY A 290 31.55 6.29 -8.13
C GLY A 290 32.40 5.08 -7.78
N LEU A 291 31.93 3.86 -8.00
CA LEU A 291 32.73 2.66 -7.80
C LEU A 291 33.73 2.48 -8.94
N SER A 292 35.02 2.42 -8.61
CA SER A 292 36.10 2.35 -9.63
C SER A 292 36.23 0.99 -10.31
N LYS A 293 35.83 -0.08 -9.62
CA LYS A 293 35.84 -1.48 -10.12
C LYS A 293 34.65 -2.22 -9.52
N PRO A 294 33.98 -3.07 -10.31
CA PRO A 294 32.91 -3.90 -9.79
C PRO A 294 33.38 -4.77 -8.61
N LEU A 295 32.47 -5.02 -7.68
CA LEU A 295 32.63 -5.91 -6.54
C LEU A 295 31.86 -7.20 -6.79
N THR A 296 32.26 -8.31 -6.16
CA THR A 296 31.50 -9.55 -6.23
C THR A 296 30.81 -9.80 -4.88
N LEU A 297 29.50 -9.97 -4.91
CA LEU A 297 28.72 -10.48 -3.78
C LEU A 297 28.29 -11.92 -4.05
N TYR A 298 28.34 -12.75 -3.02
CA TYR A 298 27.98 -14.17 -3.07
C TYR A 298 26.66 -14.40 -2.37
N PHE A 299 25.77 -15.15 -3.01
CA PHE A 299 24.44 -15.47 -2.49
C PHE A 299 24.27 -16.98 -2.34
N ASP A 300 23.71 -17.38 -1.19
CA ASP A 300 23.15 -18.71 -0.98
C ASP A 300 21.63 -18.63 -1.19
N LEU A 301 21.16 -19.23 -2.26
CA LEU A 301 19.76 -19.23 -2.67
C LEU A 301 18.96 -20.38 -2.02
N TYR A 302 19.58 -21.19 -1.16
CA TYR A 302 19.01 -22.42 -0.61
C TYR A 302 18.80 -22.36 0.90
N THR A 303 19.59 -21.56 1.61
CA THR A 303 19.45 -21.37 3.06
C THR A 303 19.04 -19.93 3.37
N TYR A 304 18.40 -19.74 4.52
CA TYR A 304 17.93 -18.44 4.97
C TYR A 304 18.60 -18.00 6.26
N GLU A 305 18.96 -16.74 6.29
CA GLU A 305 19.39 -16.00 7.47
C GLU A 305 18.83 -14.57 7.34
N SER A 306 18.53 -13.87 8.43
CA SER A 306 18.10 -12.48 8.35
C SER A 306 19.16 -11.65 7.63
N PRO A 307 18.89 -11.14 6.43
CA PRO A 307 19.92 -10.52 5.61
C PRO A 307 20.30 -9.15 6.14
N MET A 308 21.59 -8.83 6.01
CA MET A 308 22.18 -7.52 6.31
C MET A 308 22.81 -6.95 5.05
N ALA A 309 23.02 -5.64 4.99
CA ALA A 309 23.87 -5.05 3.95
C ALA A 309 25.34 -5.44 4.22
N PRO A 310 26.13 -5.83 3.20
CA PRO A 310 27.56 -6.03 3.37
C PRO A 310 28.26 -4.74 3.82
N ALA A 311 29.40 -4.87 4.48
CA ALA A 311 30.20 -3.71 4.89
C ALA A 311 30.50 -2.79 3.69
N GLY A 312 30.26 -1.50 3.82
CA GLY A 312 30.42 -0.52 2.74
C GLY A 312 29.19 -0.36 1.82
N PHE A 313 28.09 -1.05 2.12
CA PHE A 313 26.79 -0.84 1.50
C PHE A 313 25.80 -0.29 2.51
N THR A 314 24.71 0.24 2.00
CA THR A 314 23.52 0.61 2.75
C THR A 314 22.30 -0.06 2.13
N CYS A 315 21.11 0.18 2.64
CA CYS A 315 19.86 -0.26 2.03
C CYS A 315 18.81 0.85 2.11
N GLU A 316 17.93 0.89 1.14
CA GLU A 316 16.84 1.86 1.09
C GLU A 316 15.83 1.63 2.22
N ALA A 317 15.62 0.36 2.54
CA ALA A 317 14.78 -0.11 3.63
C ALA A 317 15.39 -1.41 4.17
N ALA A 318 14.82 -1.98 5.21
CA ALA A 318 15.17 -3.34 5.57
C ALA A 318 14.80 -4.30 4.43
N PHE A 319 15.58 -5.38 4.32
CA PHE A 319 15.38 -6.33 3.22
C PHE A 319 14.04 -7.05 3.35
N PRO A 320 13.21 -7.08 2.28
CA PRO A 320 11.84 -7.61 2.31
C PRO A 320 11.80 -9.14 2.30
N LEU A 321 12.67 -9.78 3.09
CA LEU A 321 12.85 -11.22 3.13
C LEU A 321 12.52 -11.77 4.51
N GLN A 322 11.43 -12.51 4.59
CA GLN A 322 11.04 -13.22 5.80
C GLN A 322 11.68 -14.61 5.86
N GLN A 323 11.79 -15.12 7.07
CA GLN A 323 12.09 -16.53 7.26
C GLN A 323 11.00 -17.36 6.58
N PRO A 324 11.36 -18.27 5.71
CA PRO A 324 10.40 -19.13 4.98
C PRO A 324 9.71 -20.11 5.90
#